data_92816370c4cff16a29d926b1e6831e06
#
_entry.id   92816370c4cff16a29d926b1e6831e06
#
_cell.length_a   1.000
_cell.length_b   1.000
_cell.length_c   1.000
_cell.angle_alpha   90.00
_cell.angle_beta   90.00
_cell.angle_gamma   90.00
#
_symmetry.space_group_name_H-M   'P 1'
#
loop_
_entity.id
_entity.type
_entity.pdbx_description
1 polymer ?
#
loop_
_entity_poly.entity_id
_entity_poly.type
_entity_poly.pdbx_seq_one_letter_code
_entity_poly.pdbx_strand_id
1 'polypeptide(L)'
;VTDQASDLFIVAGGPVGQKLDKRMCPIGDRVLPPETERLIMDLYQLAGRPTERYLKLGDDDFSFSLPGLARFRVNAYRQRGSLAAVVRIVAFDIPDWQTMGIPEQVMSLADTLHGMILVTGTAGSGKSTTQACILDRINRTRSCHIITLEDPIEYLHRDVQSIVSEGEIAID
;
A
#
# COMPACT_ATOMS: atom_id res chain seq x y z
N VAL A 1 -6.53 4.91 12.65
CA VAL A 1 -7.01 4.27 11.42
C VAL A 1 -8.10 3.32 11.83
N THR A 2 -9.30 3.84 11.93
CA THR A 2 -10.49 3.04 12.14
C THR A 2 -10.95 2.55 10.77
N ASP A 3 -10.94 1.23 10.64
CA ASP A 3 -11.81 0.48 9.76
C ASP A 3 -11.92 0.89 8.29
N GLN A 4 -11.07 0.27 7.43
CA GLN A 4 -11.27 0.22 5.98
C GLN A 4 -11.01 1.51 5.16
N ALA A 5 -10.37 2.51 5.72
CA ALA A 5 -9.91 3.64 4.92
C ALA A 5 -8.80 3.20 3.95
N SER A 6 -8.97 3.47 2.66
CA SER A 6 -7.94 3.18 1.65
C SER A 6 -6.90 4.30 1.54
N ASP A 7 -7.32 5.54 1.73
CA ASP A 7 -6.45 6.70 1.58
C ASP A 7 -6.79 7.77 2.62
N LEU A 8 -5.77 8.52 3.08
CA LEU A 8 -5.90 9.73 3.89
C LEU A 8 -5.38 10.92 3.08
N PHE A 9 -6.04 12.06 3.21
CA PHE A 9 -5.72 13.31 2.52
C PHE A 9 -5.48 14.41 3.54
N ILE A 10 -4.26 14.87 3.65
CA ILE A 10 -3.84 15.94 4.57
C ILE A 10 -3.60 17.19 3.74
N VAL A 11 -4.57 18.11 3.73
CA VAL A 11 -4.54 19.33 2.94
C VAL A 11 -5.03 20.50 3.79
N ALA A 12 -4.30 21.61 3.79
CA ALA A 12 -4.70 22.79 4.54
C ALA A 12 -5.99 23.42 4.02
N GLY A 13 -6.83 23.91 4.93
CA GLY A 13 -8.05 24.64 4.61
C GLY A 13 -9.34 23.84 4.71
N GLY A 14 -9.25 22.52 4.94
CA GLY A 14 -10.36 21.62 5.21
C GLY A 14 -10.04 20.64 6.34
N PRO A 15 -10.95 19.76 6.73
CA PRO A 15 -10.64 18.64 7.61
C PRO A 15 -9.72 17.64 6.90
N VAL A 16 -9.02 16.81 7.65
CA VAL A 16 -8.33 15.65 7.06
C VAL A 16 -9.38 14.76 6.40
N GLY A 17 -9.17 14.42 5.13
CA GLY A 17 -10.05 13.53 4.39
C GLY A 17 -9.63 12.08 4.54
N GLN A 18 -10.59 11.17 4.63
CA GLN A 18 -10.35 9.75 4.45
C GLN A 18 -11.26 9.21 3.35
N LYS A 19 -10.78 8.19 2.65
CA LYS A 19 -11.57 7.50 1.63
C LYS A 19 -12.05 6.17 2.17
N LEU A 20 -13.37 6.05 2.33
CA LEU A 20 -14.08 4.85 2.77
C LEU A 20 -15.03 4.42 1.65
N ASP A 21 -14.95 3.18 1.20
CA ASP A 21 -15.84 2.63 0.15
C ASP A 21 -15.99 3.58 -1.06
N LYS A 22 -14.87 4.11 -1.55
CA LYS A 22 -14.82 5.09 -2.66
C LYS A 22 -15.45 6.46 -2.36
N ARG A 23 -15.88 6.73 -1.12
CA ARG A 23 -16.44 8.02 -0.69
C ARG A 23 -15.44 8.78 0.18
N MET A 24 -15.41 10.09 0.00
CA MET A 24 -14.61 10.99 0.83
C MET A 24 -15.38 11.33 2.10
N CYS A 25 -14.79 11.04 3.26
CA CYS A 25 -15.34 11.35 4.57
C CYS A 25 -14.35 12.25 5.35
N PRO A 26 -14.82 13.32 6.00
CA PRO A 26 -13.95 14.15 6.81
C PRO A 26 -13.61 13.49 8.15
N ILE A 27 -12.41 13.79 8.66
CA ILE A 27 -11.96 13.41 10.01
C ILE A 27 -11.63 14.69 10.78
N GLY A 28 -12.29 14.87 11.91
CA GLY A 28 -12.04 16.01 12.79
C GLY A 28 -12.41 17.36 12.20
N ASP A 29 -11.79 18.40 12.74
CA ASP A 29 -12.01 19.78 12.36
C ASP A 29 -11.09 20.22 11.20
N ARG A 30 -11.33 21.44 10.73
CA ARG A 30 -10.50 22.09 9.71
C ARG A 30 -9.06 22.23 10.20
N VAL A 31 -8.08 21.79 9.40
CA VAL A 31 -6.66 21.97 9.67
C VAL A 31 -6.09 23.19 8.95
N LEU A 32 -5.29 23.94 9.64
CA LEU A 32 -4.59 25.13 9.12
C LEU A 32 -3.18 24.75 8.61
N PRO A 33 -2.52 25.60 7.80
CA PRO A 33 -1.18 25.30 7.27
C PRO A 33 -0.13 24.86 8.32
N PRO A 34 -0.03 25.45 9.51
CA PRO A 34 0.93 24.99 10.53
C PRO A 34 0.58 23.58 11.07
N GLU A 35 -0.71 23.23 11.12
CA GLU A 35 -1.16 21.93 11.59
C GLU A 35 -0.91 20.84 10.53
N THR A 36 -1.14 21.14 9.24
CA THR A 36 -0.77 20.24 8.14
C THR A 36 0.73 20.00 8.08
N GLU A 37 1.54 21.05 8.27
CA GLU A 37 3.00 20.94 8.34
C GLU A 37 3.41 19.98 9.46
N ARG A 38 2.86 20.14 10.67
CA ARG A 38 3.12 19.27 11.80
C ARG A 38 2.76 17.81 11.50
N LEU A 39 1.55 17.56 10.98
CA LEU A 39 1.10 16.22 10.64
C LEU A 39 2.01 15.54 9.62
N ILE A 40 2.49 16.29 8.62
CA ILE A 40 3.39 15.76 7.60
C ILE A 40 4.78 15.50 8.19
N MET A 41 5.32 16.37 9.04
CA MET A 41 6.58 16.12 9.73
C MET A 41 6.50 14.88 10.63
N ASP A 42 5.37 14.67 11.31
CA ASP A 42 5.11 13.46 12.11
C ASP A 42 5.12 12.19 11.23
N LEU A 43 4.59 12.24 9.99
CA LEU A 43 4.68 11.12 9.04
C LEU A 43 6.14 10.80 8.67
N TYR A 44 6.96 11.83 8.40
CA TYR A 44 8.39 11.65 8.12
C TYR A 44 9.14 11.05 9.31
N GLN A 45 8.82 11.49 10.51
CA GLN A 45 9.38 10.94 11.74
C GLN A 45 9.01 9.47 11.92
N LEU A 46 7.74 9.10 11.70
CA LEU A 46 7.27 7.72 11.76
C LEU A 46 7.96 6.83 10.72
N ALA A 47 8.25 7.38 9.54
CA ALA A 47 8.97 6.71 8.47
C ALA A 47 10.49 6.63 8.70
N GLY A 48 11.03 7.33 9.69
CA GLY A 48 12.49 7.48 9.87
C GLY A 48 13.18 8.16 8.68
N ARG A 49 12.45 9.00 7.93
CA ARG A 49 12.91 9.61 6.67
C ARG A 49 13.29 11.07 6.89
N PRO A 50 14.42 11.52 6.31
CA PRO A 50 14.81 12.93 6.34
C PRO A 50 13.87 13.80 5.48
N THR A 51 13.63 15.05 5.91
CA THR A 51 12.67 15.97 5.28
C THR A 51 13.30 16.91 4.26
N GLU A 52 14.64 16.95 4.18
CA GLU A 52 15.40 17.93 3.41
C GLU A 52 15.06 17.90 1.92
N ARG A 53 14.90 16.70 1.35
CA ARG A 53 14.52 16.51 -0.06
C ARG A 53 13.15 17.13 -0.32
N TYR A 54 12.16 16.80 0.49
CA TYR A 54 10.80 17.31 0.36
C TYR A 54 10.74 18.84 0.51
N LEU A 55 11.40 19.38 1.52
CA LEU A 55 11.41 20.82 1.75
C LEU A 55 12.09 21.59 0.61
N LYS A 56 13.09 20.99 -0.04
CA LYS A 56 13.82 21.58 -1.17
C LYS A 56 13.09 21.44 -2.50
N LEU A 57 12.60 20.25 -2.82
CA LEU A 57 12.00 19.94 -4.12
C LEU A 57 10.50 20.23 -4.16
N GLY A 58 9.81 20.14 -3.01
CA GLY A 58 8.37 20.36 -2.91
C GLY A 58 7.52 19.12 -3.17
N ASP A 59 8.15 17.98 -3.48
CA ASP A 59 7.50 16.69 -3.65
C ASP A 59 8.40 15.55 -3.17
N ASP A 60 7.79 14.48 -2.67
CA ASP A 60 8.46 13.24 -2.27
C ASP A 60 7.48 12.08 -2.27
N ASP A 61 7.96 10.89 -2.64
CA ASP A 61 7.17 9.65 -2.60
C ASP A 61 7.98 8.62 -1.81
N PHE A 62 7.36 8.01 -0.80
CA PHE A 62 8.00 7.03 0.04
C PHE A 62 7.01 6.08 0.70
N SER A 63 7.51 4.96 1.16
CA SER A 63 6.72 3.97 1.89
C SER A 63 7.32 3.70 3.26
N PHE A 64 6.49 3.35 4.23
CA PHE A 64 6.92 2.86 5.53
C PHE A 64 5.89 1.88 6.11
N SER A 65 6.32 1.05 7.05
CA SER A 65 5.45 0.08 7.71
C SER A 65 5.38 0.34 9.18
N LEU A 66 4.19 0.26 9.76
CA LEU A 66 3.98 0.20 11.20
C LEU A 66 3.63 -1.25 11.57
N PRO A 67 4.52 -1.94 12.32
CA PRO A 67 4.29 -3.33 12.68
C PRO A 67 2.93 -3.56 13.35
N GLY A 68 2.19 -4.56 12.88
CA GLY A 68 0.87 -4.90 13.41
C GLY A 68 -0.28 -4.00 12.96
N LEU A 69 -0.02 -2.95 12.18
CA LEU A 69 -1.04 -2.02 11.71
C LEU A 69 -1.23 -2.07 10.19
N ALA A 70 -0.27 -1.56 9.42
CA ALA A 70 -0.33 -1.50 7.97
C ALA A 70 1.01 -1.04 7.37
N ARG A 71 1.16 -1.17 6.05
CA ARG A 71 2.13 -0.43 5.26
C ARG A 71 1.45 0.83 4.71
N PHE A 72 2.20 1.91 4.64
CA PHE A 72 1.73 3.20 4.16
C PHE A 72 2.60 3.65 2.99
N ARG A 73 1.97 4.13 1.92
CA ARG A 73 2.62 4.87 0.86
C ARG A 73 2.23 6.33 0.98
N VAL A 74 3.20 7.20 1.06
CA VAL A 74 3.02 8.63 1.22
C VAL A 74 3.49 9.33 -0.04
N ASN A 75 2.61 10.10 -0.65
CA ASN A 75 2.96 11.12 -1.63
C ASN A 75 2.81 12.48 -0.96
N ALA A 76 3.94 13.14 -0.68
CA ALA A 76 4.00 14.45 -0.07
C ALA A 76 4.27 15.51 -1.15
N TYR A 77 3.50 16.58 -1.18
CA TYR A 77 3.60 17.63 -2.20
C TYR A 77 3.28 19.01 -1.63
N ARG A 78 3.50 20.06 -2.41
CA ARG A 78 3.09 21.42 -2.06
C ARG A 78 1.84 21.81 -2.82
N GLN A 79 0.87 22.37 -2.09
CA GLN A 79 -0.35 22.91 -2.66
C GLN A 79 -0.59 24.33 -2.16
N ARG A 80 -0.62 25.32 -3.08
CA ARG A 80 -0.86 26.75 -2.77
C ARG A 80 0.05 27.28 -1.65
N GLY A 81 1.31 26.88 -1.68
CA GLY A 81 2.32 27.29 -0.69
C GLY A 81 2.30 26.52 0.63
N SER A 82 1.32 25.67 0.88
CA SER A 82 1.24 24.81 2.06
C SER A 82 1.73 23.39 1.76
N LEU A 83 2.21 22.71 2.79
CA LEU A 83 2.53 21.30 2.70
C LEU A 83 1.24 20.48 2.66
N ALA A 84 1.23 19.42 1.85
CA ALA A 84 0.11 18.49 1.71
C ALA A 84 0.63 17.06 1.53
N ALA A 85 -0.19 16.06 1.86
CA ALA A 85 0.15 14.66 1.64
C ALA A 85 -1.08 13.82 1.37
N VAL A 86 -0.90 12.80 0.53
CA VAL A 86 -1.83 11.68 0.40
C VAL A 86 -1.13 10.44 0.94
N VAL A 87 -1.80 9.77 1.87
CA VAL A 87 -1.30 8.53 2.49
C VAL A 87 -2.21 7.40 2.07
N ARG A 88 -1.70 6.47 1.28
CA ARG A 88 -2.39 5.23 0.93
C ARG A 88 -2.09 4.16 1.97
N ILE A 89 -3.12 3.49 2.42
CA ILE A 89 -3.04 2.39 3.39
C ILE A 89 -3.02 1.09 2.60
N VAL A 90 -1.95 0.32 2.76
CA VAL A 90 -1.82 -1.03 2.18
C VAL A 90 -2.11 -2.03 3.29
N ALA A 91 -3.23 -2.72 3.17
CA ALA A 91 -3.65 -3.71 4.17
C ALA A 91 -2.74 -4.95 4.13
N PHE A 92 -2.56 -5.60 5.30
CA PHE A 92 -1.80 -6.85 5.40
C PHE A 92 -2.59 -8.08 4.96
N ASP A 93 -3.91 -7.93 4.76
CA ASP A 93 -4.78 -9.07 4.53
C ASP A 93 -4.95 -9.34 3.03
N ILE A 94 -4.52 -10.53 2.62
CA ILE A 94 -4.80 -11.04 1.28
C ILE A 94 -6.26 -11.50 1.27
N PRO A 95 -7.08 -11.04 0.33
CA PRO A 95 -8.48 -11.43 0.28
C PRO A 95 -8.63 -12.92 -0.01
N ASP A 96 -9.69 -13.52 0.53
CA ASP A 96 -10.04 -14.89 0.20
C ASP A 96 -10.42 -14.99 -1.29
N TRP A 97 -9.67 -15.80 -2.04
CA TRP A 97 -9.84 -16.01 -3.46
C TRP A 97 -11.25 -16.49 -3.84
N GLN A 98 -11.92 -17.25 -2.95
CA GLN A 98 -13.30 -17.73 -3.17
C GLN A 98 -14.27 -16.54 -3.16
N THR A 99 -14.13 -15.64 -2.20
CA THR A 99 -14.97 -14.44 -2.12
C THR A 99 -14.71 -13.46 -3.26
N MET A 100 -13.49 -13.49 -3.82
CA MET A 100 -13.12 -12.71 -5.01
C MET A 100 -13.59 -13.35 -6.32
N GLY A 101 -14.18 -14.53 -6.28
CA GLY A 101 -14.66 -15.25 -7.47
C GLY A 101 -13.54 -15.75 -8.38
N ILE A 102 -12.33 -15.97 -7.85
CA ILE A 102 -11.21 -16.53 -8.62
C ILE A 102 -11.47 -18.03 -8.81
N PRO A 103 -11.47 -18.56 -10.05
CA PRO A 103 -11.72 -19.98 -10.28
C PRO A 103 -10.61 -20.89 -9.72
N GLU A 104 -10.98 -22.09 -9.25
CA GLU A 104 -10.01 -23.08 -8.76
C GLU A 104 -8.94 -23.42 -9.82
N GLN A 105 -9.29 -23.42 -11.11
CA GLN A 105 -8.34 -23.63 -12.20
C GLN A 105 -7.21 -22.59 -12.22
N VAL A 106 -7.51 -21.35 -11.84
CA VAL A 106 -6.50 -20.29 -11.70
C VAL A 106 -5.68 -20.53 -10.44
N MET A 107 -6.31 -20.92 -9.35
CA MET A 107 -5.60 -21.22 -8.10
C MET A 107 -4.70 -22.44 -8.21
N SER A 108 -5.03 -23.44 -9.03
CA SER A 108 -4.18 -24.61 -9.29
C SER A 108 -2.87 -24.28 -10.00
N LEU A 109 -2.72 -23.08 -10.57
CA LEU A 109 -1.44 -22.60 -11.10
C LEU A 109 -0.35 -22.54 -10.02
N ALA A 110 -0.73 -22.45 -8.74
CA ALA A 110 0.18 -22.56 -7.60
C ALA A 110 0.98 -23.88 -7.57
N ASP A 111 0.44 -24.93 -8.20
CA ASP A 111 1.07 -26.26 -8.25
C ASP A 111 2.12 -26.38 -9.38
N THR A 112 2.19 -25.38 -10.25
CA THR A 112 3.16 -25.34 -11.35
C THR A 112 4.58 -25.19 -10.82
N LEU A 113 5.48 -26.13 -11.18
CA LEU A 113 6.85 -26.14 -10.68
C LEU A 113 7.82 -25.37 -11.58
N HIS A 114 7.54 -25.28 -12.87
CA HIS A 114 8.43 -24.69 -13.87
C HIS A 114 7.61 -23.92 -14.91
N GLY A 115 8.21 -22.89 -15.46
CA GLY A 115 7.62 -22.10 -16.53
C GLY A 115 7.37 -20.65 -16.12
N MET A 116 6.57 -19.97 -16.91
CA MET A 116 6.19 -18.58 -16.72
C MET A 116 4.66 -18.46 -16.83
N ILE A 117 4.08 -17.71 -15.91
CA ILE A 117 2.65 -17.39 -15.91
C ILE A 117 2.52 -15.88 -16.14
N LEU A 118 1.76 -15.47 -17.14
CA LEU A 118 1.47 -14.06 -17.44
C LEU A 118 0.03 -13.74 -17.02
N VAL A 119 -0.11 -12.75 -16.12
CA VAL A 119 -1.41 -12.23 -15.70
C VAL A 119 -1.60 -10.86 -16.34
N THR A 120 -2.52 -10.75 -17.28
CA THR A 120 -2.74 -9.55 -18.08
C THR A 120 -4.16 -9.01 -17.92
N GLY A 121 -4.35 -7.72 -18.17
CA GLY A 121 -5.66 -7.05 -18.07
C GLY A 121 -5.51 -5.56 -17.81
N THR A 122 -6.63 -4.85 -17.86
CA THR A 122 -6.69 -3.40 -17.59
C THR A 122 -6.40 -3.08 -16.11
N ALA A 123 -6.15 -1.82 -15.79
CA ALA A 123 -6.03 -1.38 -14.40
C ALA A 123 -7.33 -1.68 -13.63
N GLY A 124 -7.20 -2.17 -12.39
CA GLY A 124 -8.34 -2.52 -11.55
C GLY A 124 -9.06 -3.83 -11.91
N SER A 125 -8.52 -4.65 -12.84
CA SER A 125 -9.12 -5.94 -13.24
C SER A 125 -8.82 -7.10 -12.27
N GLY A 126 -8.10 -6.86 -11.18
CA GLY A 126 -7.77 -7.87 -10.17
C GLY A 126 -6.47 -8.65 -10.43
N LYS A 127 -5.57 -8.16 -11.30
CA LYS A 127 -4.28 -8.84 -11.59
C LYS A 127 -3.45 -9.09 -10.32
N SER A 128 -3.12 -8.04 -9.59
CA SER A 128 -2.31 -8.11 -8.36
C SER A 128 -3.02 -8.93 -7.28
N THR A 129 -4.34 -8.80 -7.15
CA THR A 129 -5.14 -9.61 -6.24
C THR A 129 -5.05 -11.10 -6.58
N THR A 130 -5.18 -11.45 -7.86
CA THR A 130 -5.07 -12.85 -8.31
C THR A 130 -3.66 -13.41 -8.05
N GLN A 131 -2.62 -12.64 -8.35
CA GLN A 131 -1.23 -13.02 -8.07
C GLN A 131 -1.01 -13.22 -6.56
N ALA A 132 -1.47 -12.28 -5.72
CA ALA A 132 -1.36 -12.38 -4.27
C ALA A 132 -2.05 -13.64 -3.72
N CYS A 133 -3.25 -13.97 -4.21
CA CYS A 133 -3.96 -15.19 -3.81
C CYS A 133 -3.19 -16.46 -4.22
N ILE A 134 -2.61 -16.50 -5.43
CA ILE A 134 -1.79 -17.64 -5.88
C ILE A 134 -0.53 -17.77 -5.00
N LEU A 135 0.15 -16.66 -4.71
CA LEU A 135 1.34 -16.65 -3.84
C LEU A 135 0.99 -17.07 -2.41
N ASP A 136 -0.15 -16.63 -1.87
CA ASP A 136 -0.62 -17.06 -0.55
C ASP A 136 -0.90 -18.56 -0.51
N ARG A 137 -1.49 -19.14 -1.57
CA ARG A 137 -1.67 -20.59 -1.70
C ARG A 137 -0.32 -21.32 -1.73
N ILE A 138 0.66 -20.86 -2.51
CA ILE A 138 2.02 -21.42 -2.51
C ILE A 138 2.61 -21.35 -1.10
N ASN A 139 2.54 -20.20 -0.45
CA ASN A 139 3.07 -19.96 0.89
C ASN A 139 2.45 -20.88 1.96
N ARG A 140 1.16 -21.24 1.82
CA ARG A 140 0.46 -22.13 2.75
C ARG A 140 0.65 -23.60 2.47
N THR A 141 1.03 -23.97 1.24
CA THR A 141 1.05 -25.39 0.82
C THR A 141 2.43 -25.92 0.47
N ARG A 142 3.42 -25.04 0.33
CA ARG A 142 4.78 -25.41 -0.09
C ARG A 142 5.82 -24.83 0.85
N SER A 143 6.94 -25.54 1.02
CA SER A 143 8.12 -25.08 1.74
C SER A 143 9.16 -24.61 0.71
N CYS A 144 9.16 -23.31 0.38
CA CYS A 144 10.06 -22.73 -0.61
C CYS A 144 10.40 -21.27 -0.24
N HIS A 145 11.27 -20.64 -1.01
CA HIS A 145 11.54 -19.22 -0.92
C HIS A 145 10.79 -18.52 -2.06
N ILE A 146 9.86 -17.64 -1.69
CA ILE A 146 9.09 -16.80 -2.61
C ILE A 146 9.75 -15.42 -2.64
N ILE A 147 10.01 -14.91 -3.83
CA ILE A 147 10.54 -13.55 -4.01
C ILE A 147 9.56 -12.78 -4.88
N THR A 148 9.12 -11.62 -4.41
CA THR A 148 8.35 -10.67 -5.21
C THR A 148 9.18 -9.43 -5.52
N LEU A 149 8.96 -8.85 -6.70
CA LEU A 149 9.49 -7.55 -7.11
C LEU A 149 8.32 -6.74 -7.67
N GLU A 150 7.96 -5.68 -6.97
CA GLU A 150 6.71 -4.95 -7.21
C GLU A 150 6.95 -3.44 -7.32
N ASP A 151 6.07 -2.75 -8.03
CA ASP A 151 6.09 -1.30 -8.20
C ASP A 151 4.66 -0.71 -8.15
N PRO A 152 4.18 -0.37 -6.94
CA PRO A 152 4.67 -0.71 -5.60
C PRO A 152 4.10 -2.04 -5.07
N ILE A 153 4.52 -2.45 -3.86
CA ILE A 153 3.92 -3.58 -3.13
C ILE A 153 2.46 -3.24 -2.81
N GLU A 154 1.53 -4.10 -3.27
CA GLU A 154 0.08 -3.94 -3.03
C GLU A 154 -0.44 -4.84 -1.92
N TYR A 155 0.16 -5.99 -1.70
CA TYR A 155 -0.19 -6.96 -0.65
C TYR A 155 1.06 -7.37 0.11
N LEU A 156 0.92 -7.68 1.40
CA LEU A 156 2.01 -8.16 2.24
C LEU A 156 1.75 -9.61 2.65
N HIS A 157 2.73 -10.45 2.42
CA HIS A 157 2.68 -11.86 2.77
C HIS A 157 3.42 -12.13 4.08
N ARG A 158 2.78 -12.86 5.00
CA ARG A 158 3.45 -13.38 6.19
C ARG A 158 4.06 -14.73 5.86
N ASP A 159 5.21 -15.05 6.47
CA ASP A 159 5.77 -16.40 6.38
C ASP A 159 4.81 -17.43 7.01
N VAL A 160 4.48 -18.51 6.28
CA VAL A 160 3.65 -19.62 6.77
C VAL A 160 4.41 -20.93 6.63
N GLN A 161 4.43 -21.57 5.45
CA GLN A 161 5.28 -22.71 5.15
C GLN A 161 6.49 -22.30 4.30
N SER A 162 6.36 -21.21 3.56
CA SER A 162 7.45 -20.61 2.78
C SER A 162 8.01 -19.39 3.50
N ILE A 163 9.22 -18.99 3.10
CA ILE A 163 9.79 -17.68 3.43
C ILE A 163 9.46 -16.75 2.27
N VAL A 164 8.90 -15.58 2.55
CA VAL A 164 8.54 -14.58 1.53
C VAL A 164 9.44 -13.35 1.67
N SER A 165 10.12 -13.01 0.59
CA SER A 165 10.92 -11.79 0.47
C SER A 165 10.29 -10.86 -0.55
N GLU A 166 9.82 -9.71 -0.09
CA GLU A 166 9.13 -8.72 -0.92
C GLU A 166 10.05 -7.53 -1.16
N GLY A 167 10.31 -7.24 -2.42
CA GLY A 167 11.10 -6.10 -2.86
C GLY A 167 10.25 -5.08 -3.59
N GLU A 168 10.40 -3.81 -3.24
CA GLU A 168 9.83 -2.70 -4.00
C GLU A 168 10.89 -2.18 -4.96
N ILE A 169 10.54 -2.00 -6.23
CA ILE A 169 11.43 -1.40 -7.21
C ILE A 169 11.52 0.09 -6.84
N ALA A 170 12.64 0.47 -6.22
CA ALA A 170 12.89 1.86 -5.90
C ALA A 170 13.12 2.64 -7.20
N ILE A 171 12.35 3.67 -7.40
CA ILE A 171 12.67 4.71 -8.38
C ILE A 171 13.68 5.62 -7.68
N ASP A 172 14.95 5.47 -8.05
CA ASP A 172 16.02 6.40 -7.64
C ASP A 172 15.88 7.77 -8.32
#